data_1bede1940bb4dd285047c578f6613a8f
#
_entry.id   1bede1940bb4dd285047c578f6613a8f
#
_cell.length_a   1.000
_cell.length_b   1.000
_cell.length_c   1.000
_cell.angle_alpha   90.00
_cell.angle_beta   90.00
_cell.angle_gamma   90.00
#
_symmetry.space_group_name_H-M   'P 1'
#
loop_
_entity.id
_entity.type
_entity.pdbx_description
1 polymer ?
#
loop_
_entity_poly.entity_id
_entity_poly.type
_entity_poly.pdbx_seq_one_letter_code
_entity_poly.pdbx_strand_id
1 'polypeptide(L)'
;MTSETTHWNDVGIDYDKVLGTDASNVALLSAAVDQLPSGARDILDIGSGTGRLTSLCRTALPEARIVGVDPAPAMVEEAESKFADDPLTSFRHGVAEDLSGLPDASFDVAISSFALHHLELGTYPKAAAELLRVLRPGGVFINADQFCRVMGPAGSKERATDVLALLTDKAKYYLREASFERMLLQIDLLPRFLREDGEILTTPEFWRDHLLDAGFAEADIVATEPVELFNRVIVARKAPGAAS
;
A
#
# COMPACT_ATOMS: atom_id res chain seq x y z
N MET A 1 -3.45 -22.51 -7.35
CA MET A 1 -2.21 -22.55 -6.55
C MET A 1 -1.77 -21.12 -6.43
N THR A 2 -1.89 -20.58 -5.26
CA THR A 2 -1.63 -19.21 -4.87
C THR A 2 -0.18 -18.85 -5.19
N SER A 3 0.02 -17.83 -6.01
CA SER A 3 1.30 -17.18 -6.24
C SER A 3 1.78 -16.63 -4.90
N GLU A 4 2.87 -17.12 -4.44
CA GLU A 4 3.29 -17.06 -3.06
C GLU A 4 3.94 -15.71 -2.74
N THR A 5 3.38 -15.04 -1.80
CA THR A 5 3.99 -14.01 -0.94
C THR A 5 5.29 -14.48 -0.24
N THR A 6 5.86 -15.61 -0.65
CA THR A 6 7.04 -16.26 -0.07
C THR A 6 8.33 -15.48 -0.28
N HIS A 7 8.43 -14.62 -1.28
CA HIS A 7 9.68 -13.87 -1.51
C HIS A 7 10.00 -12.85 -0.41
N TRP A 8 9.00 -12.34 0.30
CA TRP A 8 9.22 -11.43 1.43
C TRP A 8 9.78 -12.14 2.67
N ASN A 9 9.54 -13.45 2.82
CA ASN A 9 10.18 -14.27 3.84
C ASN A 9 11.66 -14.55 3.55
N ASP A 10 12.09 -14.43 2.29
CA ASP A 10 13.44 -14.80 1.82
C ASP A 10 14.35 -13.58 1.57
N VAL A 11 13.83 -12.36 1.61
CA VAL A 11 14.62 -11.14 1.42
C VAL A 11 15.41 -10.87 2.71
N GLY A 12 16.64 -11.37 2.78
CA GLY A 12 17.58 -11.19 3.90
C GLY A 12 18.10 -9.75 4.09
N ILE A 13 17.33 -8.76 3.68
CA ILE A 13 17.61 -7.34 3.83
C ILE A 13 16.78 -6.83 5.01
N ASP A 14 17.41 -6.09 5.91
CA ASP A 14 16.70 -5.31 6.94
C ASP A 14 15.87 -4.21 6.24
N TYR A 15 14.66 -4.58 5.84
CA TYR A 15 13.73 -3.77 5.06
C TYR A 15 13.46 -2.43 5.73
N ASP A 16 13.23 -2.44 7.02
CA ASP A 16 12.95 -1.25 7.81
C ASP A 16 14.12 -0.28 7.82
N LYS A 17 15.35 -0.80 7.84
CA LYS A 17 16.55 0.01 7.80
C LYS A 17 16.74 0.65 6.41
N VAL A 18 16.59 -0.12 5.35
CA VAL A 18 16.78 0.36 3.96
C VAL A 18 15.69 1.36 3.57
N LEU A 19 14.43 1.07 3.88
CA LEU A 19 13.30 1.95 3.56
C LEU A 19 13.17 3.10 4.55
N GLY A 20 13.60 2.90 5.81
CA GLY A 20 13.49 3.89 6.88
C GLY A 20 14.27 5.17 6.63
N THR A 21 15.38 5.07 5.93
CA THR A 21 16.28 6.19 5.60
C THR A 21 16.06 6.77 4.21
N ASP A 22 15.23 6.15 3.38
CA ASP A 22 14.93 6.63 2.03
C ASP A 22 13.96 7.83 2.08
N ALA A 23 14.47 9.00 1.69
CA ALA A 23 13.70 10.24 1.69
C ALA A 23 12.42 10.17 0.85
N SER A 24 12.44 9.46 -0.29
CA SER A 24 11.26 9.30 -1.15
C SER A 24 10.19 8.43 -0.50
N ASN A 25 10.59 7.41 0.23
CA ASN A 25 9.68 6.57 0.98
C ASN A 25 9.08 7.33 2.18
N VAL A 26 9.89 8.08 2.91
CA VAL A 26 9.42 8.95 4.00
C VAL A 26 8.42 9.98 3.48
N ALA A 27 8.70 10.63 2.35
CA ALA A 27 7.80 11.61 1.74
C ALA A 27 6.46 10.99 1.33
N LEU A 28 6.47 9.80 0.72
CA LEU A 28 5.24 9.10 0.33
C LEU A 28 4.39 8.70 1.54
N LEU A 29 5.00 8.12 2.57
CA LEU A 29 4.29 7.73 3.79
C LEU A 29 3.75 8.95 4.54
N SER A 30 4.52 10.05 4.60
CA SER A 30 4.04 11.32 5.19
C SER A 30 2.82 11.84 4.44
N ALA A 31 2.88 11.85 3.10
CA ALA A 31 1.74 12.28 2.28
C ALA A 31 0.48 11.41 2.49
N ALA A 32 0.64 10.12 2.78
CA ALA A 32 -0.47 9.24 3.13
C ALA A 32 -1.06 9.57 4.51
N VAL A 33 -0.19 9.77 5.50
CA VAL A 33 -0.58 10.11 6.88
C VAL A 33 -1.27 11.48 6.94
N ASP A 34 -0.85 12.43 6.11
CA ASP A 34 -1.49 13.75 5.99
C ASP A 34 -2.94 13.69 5.48
N GLN A 35 -3.35 12.56 4.88
CA GLN A 35 -4.75 12.33 4.47
C GLN A 35 -5.63 11.76 5.57
N LEU A 36 -5.07 11.39 6.74
CA LEU A 36 -5.83 10.84 7.84
C LEU A 36 -6.82 11.87 8.40
N PRO A 37 -8.12 11.55 8.52
CA PRO A 37 -9.05 12.41 9.23
C PRO A 37 -8.65 12.53 10.71
N SER A 38 -8.56 13.75 11.22
CA SER A 38 -8.11 14.03 12.59
C SER A 38 -8.97 13.38 13.70
N GLY A 39 -10.18 12.96 13.35
CA GLY A 39 -11.12 12.30 14.27
C GLY A 39 -11.21 10.79 14.09
N ALA A 40 -10.39 10.17 13.25
CA ALA A 40 -10.43 8.73 13.02
C ALA A 40 -10.04 7.97 14.29
N ARG A 41 -10.82 6.94 14.62
CA ARG A 41 -10.64 6.11 15.82
C ARG A 41 -10.33 4.66 15.51
N ASP A 42 -10.73 4.18 14.34
CA ASP A 42 -10.51 2.81 13.93
C ASP A 42 -9.83 2.81 12.56
N ILE A 43 -8.59 2.32 12.52
CA ILE A 43 -7.74 2.28 11.33
C ILE A 43 -7.45 0.82 10.96
N LEU A 44 -7.57 0.49 9.69
CA LEU A 44 -7.15 -0.78 9.10
C LEU A 44 -5.92 -0.52 8.23
N ASP A 45 -4.77 -1.11 8.57
CA ASP A 45 -3.53 -1.06 7.78
C ASP A 45 -3.43 -2.34 6.94
N ILE A 46 -3.51 -2.24 5.62
CA ILE A 46 -3.57 -3.36 4.69
C ILE A 46 -2.22 -3.56 4.01
N GLY A 47 -1.67 -4.77 4.11
CA GLY A 47 -0.29 -5.06 3.80
C GLY A 47 0.62 -4.35 4.80
N SER A 48 0.32 -4.54 6.08
CA SER A 48 0.98 -3.80 7.17
C SER A 48 2.47 -4.10 7.31
N GLY A 49 2.94 -5.21 6.73
CA GLY A 49 4.32 -5.66 6.84
C GLY A 49 4.75 -5.71 8.31
N THR A 50 5.91 -5.15 8.61
CA THR A 50 6.46 -5.05 9.96
C THR A 50 5.85 -3.92 10.82
N GLY A 51 4.76 -3.27 10.36
CA GLY A 51 4.05 -2.22 11.09
C GLY A 51 4.62 -0.81 10.93
N ARG A 52 5.35 -0.54 9.84
CA ARG A 52 5.98 0.77 9.64
C ARG A 52 4.94 1.90 9.44
N LEU A 53 3.98 1.71 8.55
CA LEU A 53 2.89 2.67 8.35
C LEU A 53 2.01 2.76 9.60
N THR A 54 1.74 1.62 10.26
CA THR A 54 1.08 1.55 11.56
C THR A 54 1.73 2.48 12.60
N SER A 55 3.08 2.50 12.69
CA SER A 55 3.81 3.38 13.62
C SER A 55 3.57 4.88 13.34
N LEU A 56 3.50 5.25 12.07
CA LEU A 56 3.22 6.63 11.66
C LEU A 56 1.76 7.00 11.96
N CYS A 57 0.82 6.10 11.70
CA CYS A 57 -0.59 6.28 12.07
C CYS A 57 -0.76 6.42 13.58
N ARG A 58 -0.07 5.60 14.39
CA ARG A 58 -0.06 5.69 15.85
C ARG A 58 0.47 7.04 16.32
N THR A 59 1.53 7.55 15.68
CA THR A 59 2.10 8.86 16.03
C THR A 59 1.11 9.99 15.71
N ALA A 60 0.42 9.92 14.56
CA ALA A 60 -0.54 10.93 14.13
C ALA A 60 -1.85 10.87 14.94
N LEU A 61 -2.30 9.68 15.33
CA LEU A 61 -3.56 9.43 16.03
C LEU A 61 -3.32 8.49 17.24
N PRO A 62 -2.80 9.02 18.35
CA PRO A 62 -2.36 8.22 19.51
C PRO A 62 -3.47 7.38 20.16
N GLU A 63 -4.72 7.81 20.07
CA GLU A 63 -5.87 7.15 20.67
C GLU A 63 -6.63 6.20 19.71
N ALA A 64 -6.19 6.10 18.45
CA ALA A 64 -6.87 5.26 17.48
C ALA A 64 -6.58 3.77 17.72
N ARG A 65 -7.59 2.93 17.55
CA ARG A 65 -7.39 1.48 17.44
C ARG A 65 -6.88 1.17 16.03
N ILE A 66 -5.80 0.42 15.93
CA ILE A 66 -5.22 0.03 14.64
C ILE A 66 -5.22 -1.49 14.52
N VAL A 67 -5.70 -1.97 13.37
CA VAL A 67 -5.62 -3.38 13.00
C VAL A 67 -4.76 -3.48 11.74
N GLY A 68 -3.63 -4.17 11.83
CA GLY A 68 -2.80 -4.51 10.68
C GLY A 68 -3.22 -5.86 10.09
N VAL A 69 -3.22 -5.96 8.76
CA VAL A 69 -3.46 -7.21 8.02
C VAL A 69 -2.34 -7.41 7.02
N ASP A 70 -1.69 -8.59 7.06
CA ASP A 70 -0.62 -8.93 6.11
C ASP A 70 -0.71 -10.40 5.70
N PRO A 71 -0.44 -10.73 4.41
CA PRO A 71 -0.42 -12.11 3.94
C PRO A 71 0.80 -12.92 4.38
N ALA A 72 1.89 -12.28 4.83
CA ALA A 72 3.11 -12.94 5.25
C ALA A 72 3.14 -13.16 6.78
N PRO A 73 3.04 -14.42 7.27
CA PRO A 73 3.04 -14.69 8.71
C PRO A 73 4.25 -14.12 9.45
N ALA A 74 5.45 -14.17 8.85
CA ALA A 74 6.66 -13.64 9.45
C ALA A 74 6.59 -12.11 9.67
N MET A 75 5.94 -11.38 8.76
CA MET A 75 5.71 -9.94 8.91
C MET A 75 4.75 -9.65 10.05
N VAL A 76 3.68 -10.45 10.17
CA VAL A 76 2.71 -10.34 11.27
C VAL A 76 3.40 -10.58 12.62
N GLU A 77 4.20 -11.64 12.75
CA GLU A 77 4.94 -11.97 13.98
C GLU A 77 5.90 -10.86 14.37
N GLU A 78 6.63 -10.28 13.42
CA GLU A 78 7.54 -9.17 13.65
C GLU A 78 6.78 -7.92 14.10
N ALA A 79 5.66 -7.59 13.43
CA ALA A 79 4.82 -6.46 13.80
C ALA A 79 4.22 -6.64 15.22
N GLU A 80 3.69 -7.81 15.54
CA GLU A 80 3.20 -8.13 16.90
C GLU A 80 4.28 -7.94 17.96
N SER A 81 5.51 -8.37 17.66
CA SER A 81 6.65 -8.17 18.58
C SER A 81 6.97 -6.69 18.79
N LYS A 82 6.96 -5.88 17.74
CA LYS A 82 7.22 -4.42 17.82
C LYS A 82 6.16 -3.66 18.60
N PHE A 83 4.91 -4.10 18.54
CA PHE A 83 3.78 -3.43 19.16
C PHE A 83 3.26 -4.16 20.41
N ALA A 84 4.05 -5.06 21.01
CA ALA A 84 3.63 -5.88 22.15
C ALA A 84 3.15 -5.06 23.35
N ASP A 85 3.67 -3.86 23.54
CA ASP A 85 3.29 -2.96 24.62
C ASP A 85 2.16 -1.97 24.25
N ASP A 86 1.63 -2.02 23.02
CA ASP A 86 0.53 -1.17 22.56
C ASP A 86 -0.81 -1.92 22.53
N PRO A 87 -1.67 -1.77 23.55
CA PRO A 87 -2.94 -2.48 23.62
C PRO A 87 -3.98 -2.04 22.59
N LEU A 88 -3.74 -0.93 21.88
CA LEU A 88 -4.64 -0.41 20.84
C LEU A 88 -4.24 -0.86 19.42
N THR A 89 -3.13 -1.59 19.28
CA THR A 89 -2.67 -2.12 18.01
C THR A 89 -2.69 -3.64 18.03
N SER A 90 -3.15 -4.24 16.95
CA SER A 90 -3.13 -5.70 16.75
C SER A 90 -2.86 -6.02 15.29
N PHE A 91 -2.25 -7.18 15.04
CA PHE A 91 -1.98 -7.66 13.70
C PHE A 91 -2.63 -9.02 13.46
N ARG A 92 -2.86 -9.35 12.20
CA ARG A 92 -3.44 -10.63 11.82
C ARG A 92 -3.06 -11.00 10.39
N HIS A 93 -2.99 -12.29 10.14
CA HIS A 93 -2.87 -12.82 8.78
C HIS A 93 -4.15 -12.57 7.98
N GLY A 94 -4.00 -12.13 6.72
CA GLY A 94 -5.11 -11.91 5.79
C GLY A 94 -4.65 -11.22 4.50
N VAL A 95 -5.55 -11.11 3.54
CA VAL A 95 -5.31 -10.53 2.21
C VAL A 95 -6.34 -9.45 1.92
N ALA A 96 -5.99 -8.47 1.08
CA ALA A 96 -6.85 -7.32 0.77
C ALA A 96 -8.18 -7.73 0.08
N GLU A 97 -8.15 -8.79 -0.72
CA GLU A 97 -9.31 -9.32 -1.42
C GLU A 97 -10.19 -10.26 -0.58
N ASP A 98 -9.80 -10.55 0.66
CA ASP A 98 -10.60 -11.32 1.61
C ASP A 98 -10.42 -10.79 3.04
N LEU A 99 -11.23 -9.82 3.40
CA LEU A 99 -11.33 -9.24 4.73
C LEU A 99 -12.54 -9.79 5.50
N SER A 100 -13.07 -10.97 5.12
CA SER A 100 -14.26 -11.57 5.70
C SER A 100 -14.19 -11.79 7.21
N GLY A 101 -12.98 -11.88 7.77
CA GLY A 101 -12.74 -11.91 9.21
C GLY A 101 -12.90 -10.57 9.93
N LEU A 102 -13.19 -9.46 9.19
CA LEU A 102 -13.43 -8.13 9.73
C LEU A 102 -14.91 -7.73 9.53
N PRO A 103 -15.56 -7.12 10.55
CA PRO A 103 -16.95 -6.71 10.44
C PRO A 103 -17.17 -5.60 9.40
N ASP A 104 -18.39 -5.54 8.86
CA ASP A 104 -18.83 -4.44 8.00
C ASP A 104 -18.83 -3.12 8.78
N ALA A 105 -18.55 -2.03 8.09
CA ALA A 105 -18.62 -0.67 8.61
C ALA A 105 -17.94 -0.51 9.99
N SER A 106 -16.74 -1.05 10.14
CA SER A 106 -16.01 -1.08 11.43
C SER A 106 -14.79 -0.18 11.49
N PHE A 107 -14.37 0.38 10.35
CA PHE A 107 -13.22 1.26 10.27
C PHE A 107 -13.56 2.65 9.73
N ASP A 108 -12.91 3.68 10.27
CA ASP A 108 -13.01 5.05 9.76
C ASP A 108 -12.04 5.24 8.59
N VAL A 109 -10.91 4.54 8.65
CA VAL A 109 -9.85 4.58 7.64
C VAL A 109 -9.39 3.16 7.33
N ALA A 110 -9.22 2.88 6.04
CA ALA A 110 -8.37 1.80 5.55
C ALA A 110 -7.16 2.45 4.85
N ILE A 111 -5.95 2.05 5.21
CA ILE A 111 -4.71 2.62 4.66
C ILE A 111 -3.78 1.50 4.21
N SER A 112 -2.98 1.76 3.19
CA SER A 112 -1.99 0.83 2.67
C SER A 112 -0.77 1.55 2.14
N SER A 113 0.40 0.93 2.19
CA SER A 113 1.60 1.45 1.54
C SER A 113 2.46 0.34 0.96
N PHE A 114 2.88 0.50 -0.30
CA PHE A 114 3.77 -0.44 -1.01
C PHE A 114 3.34 -1.91 -0.90
N ALA A 115 2.02 -2.17 -0.93
CA ALA A 115 1.49 -3.51 -0.74
C ALA A 115 0.52 -3.93 -1.86
N LEU A 116 -0.31 -3.01 -2.35
CA LEU A 116 -1.40 -3.40 -3.24
C LEU A 116 -0.96 -3.58 -4.70
N HIS A 117 0.25 -3.19 -5.06
CA HIS A 117 0.85 -3.54 -6.35
C HIS A 117 1.27 -5.03 -6.45
N HIS A 118 1.13 -5.80 -5.36
CA HIS A 118 1.29 -7.26 -5.36
C HIS A 118 0.01 -8.00 -5.76
N LEU A 119 -1.13 -7.31 -5.84
CA LEU A 119 -2.39 -7.92 -6.23
C LEU A 119 -2.39 -8.34 -7.70
N GLU A 120 -2.90 -9.53 -7.96
CA GLU A 120 -3.23 -9.98 -9.31
C GLU A 120 -4.28 -9.05 -9.94
N LEU A 121 -4.13 -8.69 -11.22
CA LEU A 121 -5.03 -7.71 -11.88
C LEU A 121 -6.51 -8.07 -11.77
N GLY A 122 -6.84 -9.36 -11.77
CA GLY A 122 -8.23 -9.84 -11.64
C GLY A 122 -8.82 -9.73 -10.23
N THR A 123 -8.02 -9.43 -9.20
CA THR A 123 -8.47 -9.38 -7.80
C THR A 123 -8.85 -7.96 -7.34
N TYR A 124 -8.45 -6.94 -8.10
CA TYR A 124 -8.73 -5.52 -7.76
C TYR A 124 -10.20 -5.21 -7.49
N PRO A 125 -11.19 -5.71 -8.30
CA PRO A 125 -12.60 -5.47 -8.00
C PRO A 125 -13.02 -6.05 -6.64
N LYS A 126 -12.48 -7.22 -6.27
CA LYS A 126 -12.81 -7.86 -5.00
C LYS A 126 -12.17 -7.11 -3.83
N ALA A 127 -10.91 -6.69 -3.96
CA ALA A 127 -10.24 -5.88 -2.96
C ALA A 127 -10.99 -4.54 -2.75
N ALA A 128 -11.37 -3.84 -3.83
CA ALA A 128 -12.12 -2.60 -3.75
C ALA A 128 -13.49 -2.78 -3.04
N ALA A 129 -14.20 -3.89 -3.31
CA ALA A 129 -15.47 -4.22 -2.66
C ALA A 129 -15.28 -4.50 -1.15
N GLU A 130 -14.24 -5.24 -0.76
CA GLU A 130 -13.92 -5.51 0.65
C GLU A 130 -13.53 -4.24 1.40
N LEU A 131 -12.72 -3.37 0.78
CA LEU A 131 -12.38 -2.06 1.33
C LEU A 131 -13.62 -1.21 1.58
N LEU A 132 -14.53 -1.15 0.59
CA LEU A 132 -15.79 -0.42 0.74
C LEU A 132 -16.66 -1.04 1.86
N ARG A 133 -16.73 -2.36 1.97
CA ARG A 133 -17.53 -3.07 2.97
C ARG A 133 -17.08 -2.74 4.39
N VAL A 134 -15.78 -2.84 4.67
CA VAL A 134 -15.24 -2.65 6.03
C VAL A 134 -15.26 -1.20 6.50
N LEU A 135 -15.27 -0.24 5.57
CA LEU A 135 -15.34 1.18 5.91
C LEU A 135 -16.75 1.60 6.36
N ARG A 136 -16.81 2.44 7.39
CA ARG A 136 -18.03 3.13 7.80
C ARG A 136 -18.51 4.08 6.71
N PRO A 137 -19.79 4.44 6.68
CA PRO A 137 -20.25 5.59 5.88
C PRO A 137 -19.42 6.84 6.19
N GLY A 138 -18.90 7.51 5.16
CA GLY A 138 -17.98 8.63 5.28
C GLY A 138 -16.53 8.24 5.53
N GLY A 139 -16.23 6.93 5.63
CA GLY A 139 -14.87 6.42 5.80
C GLY A 139 -14.00 6.61 4.56
N VAL A 140 -12.68 6.54 4.75
CA VAL A 140 -11.67 6.87 3.74
C VAL A 140 -10.74 5.69 3.51
N PHE A 141 -10.47 5.38 2.25
CA PHE A 141 -9.36 4.52 1.84
C PHE A 141 -8.20 5.36 1.32
N ILE A 142 -6.98 5.06 1.78
CA ILE A 142 -5.74 5.75 1.42
C ILE A 142 -4.74 4.70 0.95
N ASN A 143 -4.26 4.80 -0.29
CA ASN A 143 -3.23 3.91 -0.83
C ASN A 143 -2.01 4.70 -1.29
N ALA A 144 -0.89 4.54 -0.62
CA ALA A 144 0.39 5.15 -0.96
C ALA A 144 1.27 4.12 -1.67
N ASP A 145 1.41 4.21 -2.99
CA ASP A 145 2.08 3.16 -3.74
C ASP A 145 2.89 3.70 -4.91
N GLN A 146 3.63 2.82 -5.53
CA GLN A 146 4.30 3.03 -6.81
C GLN A 146 3.40 2.60 -7.95
N PHE A 147 3.44 3.34 -9.04
CA PHE A 147 2.59 3.12 -10.20
C PHE A 147 3.39 3.17 -11.49
N CYS A 148 2.87 2.58 -12.56
CA CYS A 148 3.34 2.79 -13.92
C CYS A 148 2.52 3.89 -14.62
N ARG A 149 3.02 4.38 -15.75
CA ARG A 149 2.37 5.43 -16.55
C ARG A 149 1.45 4.85 -17.62
N VAL A 150 1.72 3.60 -18.02
CA VAL A 150 1.01 2.93 -19.12
C VAL A 150 0.44 1.59 -18.66
N MET A 151 -0.88 1.47 -18.76
CA MET A 151 -1.59 0.22 -18.49
C MET A 151 -1.80 -0.54 -19.82
N GLY A 152 -0.74 -1.17 -20.31
CA GLY A 152 -0.83 -2.07 -21.45
C GLY A 152 -1.24 -3.50 -21.07
N PRO A 153 -1.50 -4.38 -22.04
CA PRO A 153 -1.69 -5.81 -21.77
C PRO A 153 -0.50 -6.39 -20.99
N ALA A 154 -0.77 -7.34 -20.10
CA ALA A 154 0.27 -8.03 -19.34
C ALA A 154 1.34 -8.59 -20.29
N GLY A 155 2.63 -8.41 -19.97
CA GLY A 155 3.76 -8.83 -20.78
C GLY A 155 3.94 -8.09 -22.12
N SER A 156 3.18 -7.03 -22.38
CA SER A 156 3.37 -6.24 -23.61
C SER A 156 4.68 -5.47 -23.60
N LYS A 157 5.27 -5.27 -24.80
CA LYS A 157 6.49 -4.48 -24.94
C LYS A 157 6.31 -3.04 -24.45
N GLU A 158 5.14 -2.46 -24.69
CA GLU A 158 4.82 -1.09 -24.28
C GLU A 158 4.87 -0.94 -22.76
N ARG A 159 4.16 -1.82 -22.04
CA ARG A 159 4.16 -1.85 -20.57
C ARG A 159 5.55 -2.13 -20.00
N ALA A 160 6.25 -3.15 -20.51
CA ALA A 160 7.61 -3.45 -20.08
C ALA A 160 8.58 -2.28 -20.32
N THR A 161 8.41 -1.53 -21.41
CA THR A 161 9.24 -0.34 -21.69
C THR A 161 8.97 0.78 -20.69
N ASP A 162 7.72 1.05 -20.33
CA ASP A 162 7.38 2.06 -19.33
C ASP A 162 7.91 1.68 -17.94
N VAL A 163 7.67 0.44 -17.53
CA VAL A 163 8.18 -0.09 -16.25
C VAL A 163 9.70 0.01 -16.17
N LEU A 164 10.42 -0.42 -17.23
CA LEU A 164 11.87 -0.31 -17.28
C LEU A 164 12.35 1.14 -17.18
N ALA A 165 11.71 2.07 -17.88
CA ALA A 165 12.05 3.49 -17.82
C ALA A 165 11.85 4.03 -16.40
N LEU A 166 10.70 3.74 -15.78
CA LEU A 166 10.39 4.14 -14.40
C LEU A 166 11.42 3.61 -13.39
N LEU A 167 11.73 2.32 -13.45
CA LEU A 167 12.68 1.70 -12.53
C LEU A 167 14.12 2.21 -12.76
N THR A 168 14.45 2.55 -14.00
CA THR A 168 15.73 3.21 -14.33
C THR A 168 15.81 4.61 -13.71
N ASP A 169 14.74 5.39 -13.79
CA ASP A 169 14.69 6.72 -13.18
C ASP A 169 14.79 6.63 -11.65
N LYS A 170 14.13 5.64 -11.04
CA LYS A 170 14.27 5.34 -9.60
C LYS A 170 15.71 4.98 -9.23
N ALA A 171 16.36 4.09 -9.98
CA ALA A 171 17.75 3.71 -9.72
C ALA A 171 18.71 4.92 -9.83
N LYS A 172 18.52 5.79 -10.83
CA LYS A 172 19.28 7.05 -10.96
C LYS A 172 19.06 8.00 -9.78
N TYR A 173 17.80 8.11 -9.32
CA TYR A 173 17.46 8.91 -8.14
C TYR A 173 18.21 8.39 -6.93
N TYR A 174 18.10 7.11 -6.60
CA TYR A 174 18.78 6.52 -5.45
C TYR A 174 20.31 6.65 -5.52
N LEU A 175 20.89 6.53 -6.72
CA LEU A 175 22.32 6.76 -6.91
C LEU A 175 22.69 8.23 -6.61
N ARG A 176 21.89 9.19 -7.06
CA ARG A 176 22.11 10.63 -6.82
C ARG A 176 22.01 10.98 -5.33
N GLU A 177 21.06 10.35 -4.63
CA GLU A 177 20.85 10.54 -3.19
C GLU A 177 21.81 9.70 -2.31
N ALA A 178 22.79 9.04 -2.92
CA ALA A 178 23.73 8.12 -2.25
C ALA A 178 23.06 6.96 -1.49
N SER A 179 21.83 6.60 -1.85
CA SER A 179 21.07 5.47 -1.29
C SER A 179 21.42 4.17 -2.03
N PHE A 180 22.66 3.72 -1.90
CA PHE A 180 23.19 2.59 -2.69
C PHE A 180 22.45 1.28 -2.41
N GLU A 181 22.10 1.00 -1.17
CA GLU A 181 21.36 -0.22 -0.78
C GLU A 181 19.96 -0.22 -1.40
N ARG A 182 19.29 0.95 -1.42
CA ARG A 182 18.00 1.12 -2.07
C ARG A 182 18.09 0.96 -3.59
N MET A 183 19.16 1.46 -4.20
CA MET A 183 19.44 1.28 -5.62
C MET A 183 19.66 -0.20 -5.94
N LEU A 184 20.45 -0.92 -5.15
CA LEU A 184 20.71 -2.35 -5.34
C LEU A 184 19.41 -3.17 -5.22
N LEU A 185 18.61 -2.90 -4.20
CA LEU A 185 17.29 -3.51 -4.05
C LEU A 185 16.40 -3.27 -5.29
N GLN A 186 16.41 -2.06 -5.85
CA GLN A 186 15.65 -1.74 -7.06
C GLN A 186 16.12 -2.55 -8.28
N ILE A 187 17.43 -2.79 -8.39
CA ILE A 187 18.02 -3.61 -9.46
C ILE A 187 17.64 -5.07 -9.27
N ASP A 188 17.69 -5.60 -8.05
CA ASP A 188 17.35 -6.98 -7.73
C ASP A 188 15.86 -7.29 -8.00
N LEU A 189 14.98 -6.32 -7.77
CA LEU A 189 13.55 -6.44 -8.03
C LEU A 189 13.18 -6.24 -9.51
N LEU A 190 14.06 -5.63 -10.33
CA LEU A 190 13.78 -5.33 -11.74
C LEU A 190 13.27 -6.54 -12.55
N PRO A 191 13.86 -7.76 -12.45
CA PRO A 191 13.35 -8.92 -13.19
C PRO A 191 11.92 -9.30 -12.81
N ARG A 192 11.52 -9.12 -11.54
CA ARG A 192 10.16 -9.42 -11.07
C ARG A 192 9.14 -8.44 -11.66
N PHE A 193 9.43 -7.15 -11.61
CA PHE A 193 8.59 -6.12 -12.23
C PHE A 193 8.41 -6.34 -13.75
N LEU A 194 9.47 -6.71 -14.46
CA LEU A 194 9.40 -6.96 -15.90
C LEU A 194 8.65 -8.24 -16.26
N ARG A 195 8.61 -9.23 -15.36
CA ARG A 195 7.90 -10.50 -15.55
C ARG A 195 6.51 -10.49 -14.90
N GLU A 196 6.19 -9.44 -14.16
CA GLU A 196 4.98 -9.35 -13.33
C GLU A 196 4.88 -10.53 -12.33
N ASP A 197 6.02 -10.92 -11.77
CA ASP A 197 6.16 -12.02 -10.81
C ASP A 197 6.02 -11.48 -9.38
N GLY A 198 4.77 -11.30 -8.94
CA GLY A 198 4.42 -10.74 -7.64
C GLY A 198 4.68 -9.23 -7.50
N GLU A 199 5.14 -8.56 -8.56
CA GLU A 199 5.39 -7.12 -8.63
C GLU A 199 4.62 -6.57 -9.85
N ILE A 200 3.37 -6.15 -9.65
CA ILE A 200 2.43 -5.82 -10.74
C ILE A 200 2.04 -4.36 -10.65
N LEU A 201 2.82 -3.49 -11.32
CA LEU A 201 2.48 -2.07 -11.34
C LEU A 201 1.23 -1.83 -12.18
N THR A 202 0.30 -1.06 -11.64
CA THR A 202 -0.86 -0.53 -12.36
C THR A 202 -0.70 0.97 -12.54
N THR A 203 -1.55 1.59 -13.36
CA THR A 203 -1.67 3.05 -13.32
C THR A 203 -2.53 3.48 -12.13
N PRO A 204 -2.35 4.70 -11.59
CA PRO A 204 -3.21 5.20 -10.53
C PRO A 204 -4.69 5.26 -10.96
N GLU A 205 -4.95 5.55 -12.24
CA GLU A 205 -6.31 5.57 -12.80
C GLU A 205 -6.96 4.18 -12.77
N PHE A 206 -6.19 3.12 -13.03
CA PHE A 206 -6.70 1.75 -12.94
C PHE A 206 -7.26 1.45 -11.54
N TRP A 207 -6.54 1.81 -10.48
CA TRP A 207 -7.02 1.68 -9.10
C TRP A 207 -8.25 2.56 -8.84
N ARG A 208 -8.14 3.85 -9.19
CA ARG A 208 -9.24 4.81 -9.01
C ARG A 208 -10.54 4.30 -9.63
N ASP A 209 -10.48 3.81 -10.86
CA ASP A 209 -11.66 3.38 -11.59
C ASP A 209 -12.30 2.14 -10.91
N HIS A 210 -11.51 1.18 -10.42
CA HIS A 210 -12.02 0.04 -9.66
C HIS A 210 -12.66 0.45 -8.32
N LEU A 211 -12.13 1.46 -7.65
CA LEU A 211 -12.73 2.00 -6.41
C LEU A 211 -14.08 2.66 -6.70
N LEU A 212 -14.16 3.47 -7.75
CA LEU A 212 -15.41 4.10 -8.18
C LEU A 212 -16.46 3.05 -8.61
N ASP A 213 -16.05 2.04 -9.39
CA ASP A 213 -16.91 0.93 -9.80
C ASP A 213 -17.41 0.10 -8.62
N ALA A 214 -16.63 -0.03 -7.55
CA ALA A 214 -17.04 -0.70 -6.31
C ALA A 214 -18.06 0.11 -5.50
N GLY A 215 -18.20 1.41 -5.75
CA GLY A 215 -19.19 2.28 -5.10
C GLY A 215 -18.62 3.34 -4.17
N PHE A 216 -17.32 3.61 -4.21
CA PHE A 216 -16.77 4.82 -3.58
C PHE A 216 -17.34 6.06 -4.27
N ALA A 217 -17.69 7.09 -3.49
CA ALA A 217 -18.30 8.31 -4.01
C ALA A 217 -17.28 9.21 -4.72
N GLU A 218 -16.05 9.18 -4.26
CA GLU A 218 -14.93 9.99 -4.76
C GLU A 218 -13.66 9.17 -4.71
N ALA A 219 -12.75 9.40 -5.66
CA ALA A 219 -11.41 8.84 -5.64
C ALA A 219 -10.44 9.80 -6.34
N ASP A 220 -9.53 10.38 -5.58
CA ASP A 220 -8.53 11.35 -6.00
C ASP A 220 -7.15 10.73 -6.10
N ILE A 221 -6.33 11.23 -7.02
CA ILE A 221 -4.93 10.86 -7.18
C ILE A 221 -4.06 12.05 -6.78
N VAL A 222 -3.31 11.89 -5.71
CA VAL A 222 -2.41 12.92 -5.18
C VAL A 222 -0.99 12.62 -5.63
N ALA A 223 -0.36 13.58 -6.30
CA ALA A 223 1.05 13.49 -6.68
C ALA A 223 1.95 13.69 -5.45
N THR A 224 3.05 12.97 -5.41
CA THR A 224 4.05 13.07 -4.33
C THR A 224 5.43 13.41 -4.90
N GLU A 225 6.25 14.06 -4.09
CA GLU A 225 7.65 14.30 -4.42
C GLU A 225 8.53 13.09 -4.04
N PRO A 226 9.58 12.77 -4.78
CA PRO A 226 9.92 13.36 -6.07
C PRO A 226 8.99 12.87 -7.19
N VAL A 227 8.51 13.79 -8.04
CA VAL A 227 7.51 13.45 -9.08
C VAL A 227 8.00 12.44 -10.12
N GLU A 228 9.32 12.40 -10.36
CA GLU A 228 9.94 11.48 -11.32
C GLU A 228 9.84 10.01 -10.89
N LEU A 229 9.67 9.71 -9.61
CA LEU A 229 9.53 8.35 -9.10
C LEU A 229 8.14 7.76 -9.35
N PHE A 230 7.21 8.60 -9.73
CA PHE A 230 5.82 8.24 -10.03
C PHE A 230 5.11 7.49 -8.90
N ASN A 231 5.49 7.79 -7.65
CA ASN A 231 4.72 7.38 -6.48
C ASN A 231 3.48 8.27 -6.36
N ARG A 232 2.37 7.74 -5.89
CA ARG A 232 1.09 8.48 -5.74
C ARG A 232 0.39 8.04 -4.47
N VAL A 233 -0.45 8.92 -3.95
CA VAL A 233 -1.45 8.58 -2.95
C VAL A 233 -2.82 8.61 -3.61
N ILE A 234 -3.56 7.51 -3.53
CA ILE A 234 -4.96 7.46 -3.93
C ILE A 234 -5.79 7.63 -2.66
N VAL A 235 -6.76 8.54 -2.70
CA VAL A 235 -7.66 8.81 -1.58
C VAL A 235 -9.09 8.61 -2.07
N ALA A 236 -9.77 7.56 -1.59
CA ALA A 236 -11.15 7.27 -1.97
C ALA A 236 -12.08 7.40 -0.76
N ARG A 237 -13.26 7.99 -0.95
CA ARG A 237 -14.22 8.27 0.12
C ARG A 237 -15.50 7.50 -0.11
N LYS A 238 -15.93 6.77 0.93
CA LYS A 238 -17.26 6.17 0.96
C LYS A 238 -18.31 7.26 1.22
N ALA A 239 -19.45 7.19 0.53
CA ALA A 239 -20.53 8.13 0.75
C ALA A 239 -20.91 8.21 2.25
N PRO A 240 -21.20 9.41 2.80
CA PRO A 240 -21.75 9.51 4.14
C PRO A 240 -23.11 8.79 4.20
N GLY A 241 -23.42 8.19 5.35
CA GLY A 241 -24.75 7.63 5.57
C GLY A 241 -25.83 8.69 5.44
N ALA A 242 -27.05 8.30 5.05
CA ALA A 242 -28.18 9.21 5.11
C ALA A 242 -28.29 9.75 6.55
N ALA A 243 -28.37 11.07 6.70
CA ALA A 243 -28.63 11.67 8.00
C ALA A 243 -29.98 11.15 8.49
N SER A 244 -29.99 10.39 9.59
CA SER A 244 -31.22 9.90 10.25
C SER A 244 -31.88 11.00 11.04
#